data_c3bbe040fb97a461535b79a10e1e4892
#
_entry.id   c3bbe040fb97a461535b79a10e1e4892
#
_cell.length_a   1.000
_cell.length_b   1.000
_cell.length_c   1.000
_cell.angle_alpha   90.00
_cell.angle_beta   90.00
_cell.angle_gamma   90.00
#
_symmetry.space_group_name_H-M   'P 1'
#
loop_
_entity.id
_entity.type
_entity.pdbx_description
1 polymer ?
#
loop_
_entity_poly.entity_id
_entity_poly.type
_entity_poly.pdbx_seq_one_letter_code
_entity_poly.pdbx_strand_id
1 'polypeptide(L)'
;CCTIYGNTLMLFNFVESHGKPLYETIKKNCSDNRKVFFIYGGTDTEQREKIRQIIDKEENAILIASYGTCSTGINIKNINNIIFASPSKSVIRVLQSIGRGLRKSKKKDKVKLYDISDDLCFKKYKNHTMKHLDERIRIYSNEKFNWKSIKINTNMRK
;
A
#
# COMPACT_ATOMS: atom_id res chain seq x y z
N CYS A 1 4.29 0.46 9.42
CA CYS A 1 4.42 1.55 8.44
C CYS A 1 5.34 2.66 8.96
N CYS A 2 5.11 3.20 10.14
CA CYS A 2 5.90 4.32 10.68
C CYS A 2 7.39 4.02 10.90
N THR A 3 7.77 2.75 11.04
CA THR A 3 9.16 2.28 11.21
C THR A 3 9.86 1.92 9.90
N ILE A 4 9.13 1.87 8.77
CA ILE A 4 9.70 1.55 7.47
C ILE A 4 10.25 2.83 6.84
N TYR A 5 11.54 2.87 6.55
CA TYR A 5 12.17 4.00 5.88
C TYR A 5 11.89 4.01 4.36
N GLY A 6 11.85 5.18 3.78
CA GLY A 6 11.60 5.42 2.36
C GLY A 6 10.17 5.79 2.03
N ASN A 7 9.99 6.40 0.87
CA ASN A 7 8.67 6.80 0.38
C ASN A 7 7.76 5.58 0.25
N THR A 8 6.66 5.61 0.97
CA THR A 8 5.74 4.49 1.14
C THR A 8 4.37 4.82 0.55
N LEU A 9 3.91 4.01 -0.40
CA LEU A 9 2.56 4.04 -0.93
C LEU A 9 1.72 2.98 -0.23
N MET A 10 0.68 3.40 0.51
CA MET A 10 -0.26 2.50 1.16
C MET A 10 -1.62 2.56 0.46
N LEU A 11 -2.14 1.40 0.10
CA LEU A 11 -3.35 1.28 -0.72
C LEU A 11 -4.52 0.68 0.06
N PHE A 12 -5.69 1.29 -0.07
CA PHE A 12 -6.93 0.87 0.58
C PHE A 12 -8.13 0.90 -0.39
N ASN A 13 -9.24 0.21 -0.03
CA ASN A 13 -10.47 0.16 -0.82
C ASN A 13 -11.53 1.18 -0.37
N PHE A 14 -11.87 1.21 0.91
CA PHE A 14 -13.01 1.96 1.45
C PHE A 14 -12.53 3.22 2.16
N VAL A 15 -12.99 4.39 1.71
CA VAL A 15 -12.54 5.70 2.21
C VAL A 15 -12.92 5.89 3.67
N GLU A 16 -14.22 5.81 3.98
CA GLU A 16 -14.74 6.13 5.30
C GLU A 16 -14.37 5.09 6.36
N SER A 17 -14.62 3.81 6.07
CA SER A 17 -14.48 2.73 7.04
C SER A 17 -13.05 2.24 7.23
N HIS A 18 -12.14 2.54 6.31
CA HIS A 18 -10.76 2.06 6.40
C HIS A 18 -9.72 3.16 6.14
N GLY A 19 -9.84 3.91 5.04
CA GLY A 19 -8.83 4.89 4.63
C GLY A 19 -8.64 6.02 5.64
N LYS A 20 -9.71 6.66 6.09
CA LYS A 20 -9.65 7.74 7.09
C LYS A 20 -9.12 7.26 8.45
N PRO A 21 -9.64 6.17 9.07
CA PRO A 21 -9.08 5.64 10.30
C PRO A 21 -7.61 5.25 10.20
N LEU A 22 -7.20 4.69 9.05
CA LEU A 22 -5.81 4.34 8.79
C LEU A 22 -4.91 5.58 8.73
N TYR A 23 -5.36 6.63 8.04
CA TYR A 23 -4.64 7.91 7.97
C TYR A 23 -4.45 8.53 9.35
N GLU A 24 -5.51 8.65 10.15
CA GLU A 24 -5.45 9.21 11.50
C GLU A 24 -4.50 8.41 12.41
N THR A 25 -4.60 7.08 12.34
CA THR A 25 -3.72 6.19 13.12
C THR A 25 -2.25 6.38 12.74
N ILE A 26 -1.95 6.44 11.44
CA ILE A 26 -0.58 6.62 10.96
C ILE A 26 -0.06 8.00 11.31
N LYS A 27 -0.85 9.05 11.12
CA LYS A 27 -0.49 10.42 11.45
C LYS A 27 -0.17 10.58 12.94
N LYS A 28 -0.95 9.95 13.82
CA LYS A 28 -0.73 9.97 15.28
C LYS A 28 0.54 9.23 15.70
N ASN A 29 0.91 8.15 15.00
CA ASN A 29 2.01 7.28 15.41
C ASN A 29 3.32 7.50 14.64
N CYS A 30 3.31 8.33 13.60
CA CYS A 30 4.53 8.70 12.89
C CYS A 30 5.22 9.88 13.59
N SER A 31 6.55 9.95 13.46
CA SER A 31 7.33 11.10 13.94
C SER A 31 6.89 12.38 13.22
N ASP A 32 6.96 13.53 13.92
CA ASP A 32 6.54 14.84 13.41
C ASP A 32 7.24 15.25 12.11
N ASN A 33 8.44 14.74 11.87
CA ASN A 33 9.23 15.04 10.67
C ASN A 33 8.81 14.20 9.44
N ARG A 34 7.91 13.22 9.58
CA ARG A 34 7.49 12.38 8.47
C ARG A 34 6.19 12.86 7.86
N LYS A 35 6.22 13.33 6.62
CA LYS A 35 5.04 13.80 5.91
C LYS A 35 4.11 12.66 5.56
N VAL A 36 2.84 12.78 5.96
CA VAL A 36 1.78 11.81 5.70
C VAL A 36 0.69 12.47 4.88
N PHE A 37 0.38 11.91 3.71
CA PHE A 37 -0.62 12.42 2.77
C PHE A 37 -1.75 11.42 2.60
N PHE A 38 -2.96 11.92 2.36
CA PHE A 38 -4.16 11.14 2.12
C PHE A 38 -4.85 11.59 0.85
N ILE A 39 -5.11 10.66 -0.07
CA ILE A 39 -5.80 10.95 -1.34
C ILE A 39 -6.80 9.86 -1.69
N TYR A 40 -7.91 10.28 -2.25
CA TYR A 40 -8.98 9.39 -2.71
C TYR A 40 -9.73 10.01 -3.90
N GLY A 41 -10.80 9.37 -4.41
CA GLY A 41 -11.54 9.83 -5.57
C GLY A 41 -12.06 11.26 -5.49
N GLY A 42 -12.44 11.72 -4.28
CA GLY A 42 -12.89 13.08 -4.03
C GLY A 42 -11.79 14.13 -3.85
N THR A 43 -10.51 13.74 -3.85
CA THR A 43 -9.39 14.71 -3.79
C THR A 43 -9.26 15.42 -5.14
N ASP A 44 -9.17 16.74 -5.11
CA ASP A 44 -9.01 17.56 -6.31
C ASP A 44 -7.71 17.24 -7.07
N THR A 45 -7.74 17.41 -8.39
CA THR A 45 -6.61 17.09 -9.29
C THR A 45 -5.39 17.95 -9.00
N GLU A 46 -5.60 19.23 -8.73
CA GLU A 46 -4.50 20.15 -8.40
C GLU A 46 -3.83 19.76 -7.09
N GLN A 47 -4.63 19.38 -6.08
CA GLN A 47 -4.11 18.91 -4.81
C GLN A 47 -3.32 17.60 -4.95
N ARG A 48 -3.79 16.66 -5.78
CA ARG A 48 -3.06 15.42 -6.07
C ARG A 48 -1.71 15.70 -6.71
N GLU A 49 -1.66 16.64 -7.64
CA GLU A 49 -0.41 17.02 -8.32
C GLU A 49 0.57 17.71 -7.37
N LYS A 50 0.11 18.61 -6.49
CA LYS A 50 0.92 19.22 -5.43
C LYS A 50 1.53 18.15 -4.50
N ILE A 51 0.73 17.20 -4.05
CA ILE A 51 1.18 16.08 -3.20
C ILE A 51 2.22 15.24 -3.94
N ARG A 52 1.99 14.92 -5.21
CA ARG A 52 2.94 14.17 -6.03
C ARG A 52 4.29 14.88 -6.11
N GLN A 53 4.31 16.18 -6.40
CA GLN A 53 5.53 16.98 -6.49
C GLN A 53 6.29 17.03 -5.17
N ILE A 54 5.59 17.08 -4.05
CA ILE A 54 6.21 17.04 -2.73
C ILE A 54 6.88 15.67 -2.51
N ILE A 55 6.15 14.57 -2.77
CA ILE A 55 6.66 13.21 -2.54
C ILE A 55 7.86 12.90 -3.44
N ASP A 56 7.89 13.40 -4.68
CA ASP A 56 9.02 13.20 -5.59
C ASP A 56 10.32 13.85 -5.06
N LYS A 57 10.22 14.87 -4.19
CA LYS A 57 11.35 15.53 -3.54
C LYS A 57 11.69 14.93 -2.16
N GLU A 58 10.75 14.26 -1.53
CA GLU A 58 10.92 13.63 -0.21
C GLU A 58 11.62 12.27 -0.33
N GLU A 59 12.29 11.88 0.74
CA GLU A 59 12.94 10.57 0.84
C GLU A 59 12.22 9.63 1.80
N ASN A 60 11.33 10.15 2.66
CA ASN A 60 10.67 9.38 3.70
C ASN A 60 9.22 9.84 3.95
N ALA A 61 8.42 10.01 2.92
CA ALA A 61 7.01 10.35 3.02
C ALA A 61 6.10 9.10 2.99
N ILE A 62 4.88 9.25 3.49
CA ILE A 62 3.82 8.24 3.38
C ILE A 62 2.67 8.83 2.56
N LEU A 63 2.26 8.12 1.52
CA LEU A 63 1.06 8.40 0.76
C LEU A 63 0.05 7.28 0.99
N ILE A 64 -1.10 7.63 1.54
CA ILE A 64 -2.23 6.73 1.73
C ILE A 64 -3.24 7.04 0.62
N ALA A 65 -3.49 6.08 -0.27
CA ALA A 65 -4.29 6.29 -1.47
C ALA A 65 -5.33 5.20 -1.68
N SER A 66 -6.51 5.56 -2.20
CA SER A 66 -7.44 4.54 -2.67
C SER A 66 -6.92 3.85 -3.94
N TYR A 67 -7.21 2.54 -4.11
CA TYR A 67 -6.82 1.81 -5.32
C TYR A 67 -7.32 2.49 -6.61
N GLY A 68 -8.56 3.01 -6.59
CA GLY A 68 -9.14 3.73 -7.73
C GLY A 68 -8.31 4.95 -8.11
N THR A 69 -7.99 5.79 -7.15
CA THR A 69 -7.19 7.01 -7.38
C THR A 69 -5.78 6.68 -7.82
N CYS A 70 -5.18 5.64 -7.24
CA CYS A 70 -3.86 5.20 -7.66
C CYS A 70 -3.87 4.68 -9.11
N SER A 71 -4.92 3.98 -9.56
CA SER A 71 -4.99 3.44 -10.92
C SER A 71 -5.16 4.51 -11.99
N THR A 72 -5.80 5.65 -11.68
CA THR A 72 -6.21 6.64 -12.68
C THR A 72 -5.29 7.84 -12.89
N GLY A 73 -4.18 7.98 -12.16
CA GLY A 73 -3.40 9.16 -12.47
C GLY A 73 -2.23 9.57 -11.58
N ILE A 74 -1.86 8.84 -10.55
CA ILE A 74 -0.72 9.26 -9.73
C ILE A 74 0.57 8.65 -10.27
N ASN A 75 1.41 9.50 -10.86
CA ASN A 75 2.70 9.09 -11.39
C ASN A 75 3.83 9.51 -10.43
N ILE A 76 4.01 8.77 -9.33
CA ILE A 76 5.12 8.99 -8.40
C ILE A 76 6.27 8.08 -8.79
N LYS A 77 7.44 8.66 -9.05
CA LYS A 77 8.64 7.91 -9.46
C LYS A 77 9.45 7.39 -8.29
N ASN A 78 9.37 8.06 -7.13
CA ASN A 78 10.21 7.79 -5.97
C ASN A 78 9.47 7.00 -4.90
N ILE A 79 8.90 5.82 -5.23
CA ILE A 79 8.26 4.90 -4.28
C ILE A 79 9.23 3.77 -3.93
N ASN A 80 9.57 3.63 -2.65
CA ASN A 80 10.44 2.57 -2.13
C ASN A 80 9.64 1.39 -1.59
N ASN A 81 8.48 1.67 -0.99
CA ASN A 81 7.63 0.66 -0.38
C ASN A 81 6.20 0.78 -0.88
N ILE A 82 5.54 -0.36 -1.10
CA ILE A 82 4.11 -0.46 -1.39
C ILE A 82 3.49 -1.32 -0.29
N ILE A 83 2.37 -0.87 0.30
CA ILE A 83 1.63 -1.62 1.32
C ILE A 83 0.20 -1.83 0.83
N PHE A 84 -0.21 -3.06 0.69
CA PHE A 84 -1.61 -3.42 0.49
C PHE A 84 -2.30 -3.54 1.84
N ALA A 85 -2.96 -2.47 2.28
CA ALA A 85 -3.69 -2.43 3.55
C ALA A 85 -5.09 -3.03 3.45
N SER A 86 -5.64 -3.14 2.23
CA SER A 86 -6.90 -3.85 1.96
C SER A 86 -6.67 -4.96 0.94
N PRO A 87 -7.24 -6.15 1.14
CA PRO A 87 -7.12 -7.23 0.17
C PRO A 87 -7.83 -6.87 -1.14
N SER A 88 -7.18 -7.14 -2.27
CA SER A 88 -7.77 -7.05 -3.61
C SER A 88 -7.47 -8.33 -4.37
N LYS A 89 -8.46 -8.88 -5.06
CA LYS A 89 -8.28 -10.03 -5.98
C LYS A 89 -8.04 -9.62 -7.42
N SER A 90 -8.20 -8.33 -7.74
CA SER A 90 -8.05 -7.86 -9.11
C SER A 90 -6.58 -7.88 -9.53
N VAL A 91 -6.22 -8.83 -10.38
CA VAL A 91 -4.88 -8.97 -10.99
C VAL A 91 -4.41 -7.65 -11.60
N ILE A 92 -5.28 -7.00 -12.37
CA ILE A 92 -4.95 -5.73 -13.04
C ILE A 92 -4.60 -4.64 -12.00
N ARG A 93 -5.39 -4.49 -10.95
CA ARG A 93 -5.11 -3.49 -9.90
C ARG A 93 -3.80 -3.78 -9.17
N VAL A 94 -3.56 -5.05 -8.85
CA VAL A 94 -2.33 -5.48 -8.17
C VAL A 94 -1.12 -5.16 -9.04
N LEU A 95 -1.10 -5.60 -10.30
CA LEU A 95 0.01 -5.37 -11.21
C LEU A 95 0.21 -3.89 -11.54
N GLN A 96 -0.86 -3.12 -11.75
CA GLN A 96 -0.76 -1.67 -11.96
C GLN A 96 -0.17 -0.95 -10.75
N SER A 97 -0.55 -1.36 -9.54
CA SER A 97 -0.02 -0.77 -8.30
C SER A 97 1.46 -1.08 -8.12
N ILE A 98 1.86 -2.34 -8.37
CA ILE A 98 3.27 -2.77 -8.32
C ILE A 98 4.08 -2.05 -9.42
N GLY A 99 3.55 -2.01 -10.65
CA GLY A 99 4.22 -1.36 -11.79
C GLY A 99 4.53 0.11 -11.56
N ARG A 100 3.74 0.81 -10.74
CA ARG A 100 4.05 2.20 -10.34
C ARG A 100 5.28 2.27 -9.45
N GLY A 101 5.41 1.35 -8.50
CA GLY A 101 6.59 1.24 -7.66
C GLY A 101 7.86 0.86 -8.46
N LEU A 102 7.70 0.07 -9.51
CA LEU A 102 8.81 -0.40 -10.35
C LEU A 102 9.33 0.65 -11.37
N ARG A 103 8.69 1.81 -11.48
CA ARG A 103 9.19 2.87 -12.38
C ARG A 103 10.60 3.26 -11.97
N LYS A 104 11.50 3.19 -12.94
CA LYS A 104 12.92 3.51 -12.73
C LYS A 104 13.10 4.95 -12.23
N SER A 105 13.80 5.10 -11.13
CA SER A 105 14.35 6.37 -10.67
C SER A 105 15.86 6.20 -10.51
N LYS A 106 16.63 7.25 -10.69
CA LYS A 106 18.10 7.22 -10.53
C LYS A 106 18.55 6.83 -9.11
N LYS A 107 17.63 6.86 -8.14
CA LYS A 107 17.92 6.67 -6.71
C LYS A 107 17.48 5.31 -6.14
N LYS A 108 16.90 4.39 -6.94
CA LYS A 108 16.42 3.11 -6.40
C LYS A 108 16.57 1.94 -7.37
N ASP A 109 17.00 0.82 -6.82
CA ASP A 109 17.16 -0.44 -7.54
C ASP A 109 16.02 -1.43 -7.26
N LYS A 110 15.35 -1.32 -6.12
CA LYS A 110 14.33 -2.28 -5.67
C LYS A 110 13.15 -1.58 -4.98
N VAL A 111 11.97 -2.18 -5.09
CA VAL A 111 10.76 -1.80 -4.36
C VAL A 111 10.34 -2.97 -3.49
N LYS A 112 9.96 -2.69 -2.24
CA LYS A 112 9.41 -3.70 -1.33
C LYS A 112 7.90 -3.63 -1.33
N LEU A 113 7.25 -4.78 -1.54
CA LEU A 113 5.80 -4.92 -1.38
C LEU A 113 5.51 -5.62 -0.04
N TYR A 114 4.63 -5.02 0.74
CA TYR A 114 4.06 -5.58 1.96
C TYR A 114 2.58 -5.87 1.69
N ASP A 115 2.23 -7.14 1.65
CA ASP A 115 0.88 -7.60 1.40
C ASP A 115 0.28 -8.10 2.71
N ILE A 116 -0.68 -7.35 3.27
CA ILE A 116 -1.29 -7.65 4.56
C ILE A 116 -2.60 -8.42 4.34
N SER A 117 -2.75 -9.54 5.02
CA SER A 117 -3.97 -10.35 4.99
C SER A 117 -4.26 -10.94 6.36
N ASP A 118 -5.51 -10.79 6.79
CA ASP A 118 -5.96 -11.36 8.06
C ASP A 118 -6.26 -12.84 7.91
N ASP A 119 -5.62 -13.67 8.73
CA ASP A 119 -5.90 -15.10 8.83
C ASP A 119 -6.95 -15.35 9.91
N LEU A 120 -8.21 -15.26 9.53
CA LEU A 120 -9.37 -15.59 10.35
C LEU A 120 -9.96 -16.96 9.95
N CYS A 121 -9.09 -17.87 9.52
CA CYS A 121 -9.51 -19.20 9.11
C CYS A 121 -10.02 -20.01 10.30
N PHE A 122 -11.13 -20.75 10.10
CA PHE A 122 -11.70 -21.61 11.11
C PHE A 122 -11.83 -23.05 10.57
N LYS A 123 -11.18 -24.01 11.22
CA LYS A 123 -11.09 -25.41 10.77
C LYS A 123 -10.59 -25.48 9.32
N LYS A 124 -11.42 -26.01 8.40
CA LYS A 124 -11.10 -26.12 6.94
C LYS A 124 -11.54 -24.90 6.11
N TYR A 125 -12.21 -23.91 6.72
CA TYR A 125 -12.75 -22.75 6.00
C TYR A 125 -11.77 -21.60 6.01
N LYS A 126 -11.29 -21.21 4.81
CA LYS A 126 -10.51 -20.00 4.61
C LYS A 126 -11.45 -18.79 4.52
N ASN A 127 -11.11 -17.73 5.22
CA ASN A 127 -11.78 -16.44 5.09
C ASN A 127 -11.46 -15.76 3.75
N HIS A 128 -12.22 -14.73 3.38
CA HIS A 128 -12.09 -14.06 2.09
C HIS A 128 -10.70 -13.44 1.86
N THR A 129 -10.11 -12.84 2.90
CA THR A 129 -8.79 -12.21 2.79
C THR A 129 -7.71 -13.23 2.46
N MET A 130 -7.77 -14.43 3.04
CA MET A 130 -6.85 -15.53 2.74
C MET A 130 -7.06 -16.11 1.34
N LYS A 131 -8.31 -16.23 0.87
CA LYS A 131 -8.57 -16.63 -0.53
C LYS A 131 -7.99 -15.63 -1.53
N HIS A 132 -8.15 -14.34 -1.26
CA HIS A 132 -7.57 -13.29 -2.10
C HIS A 132 -6.02 -13.27 -2.03
N LEU A 133 -5.44 -13.64 -0.87
CA LEU A 133 -4.00 -13.79 -0.74
C LEU A 133 -3.48 -14.93 -1.63
N ASP A 134 -4.15 -16.10 -1.64
CA ASP A 134 -3.78 -17.22 -2.52
C ASP A 134 -3.75 -16.79 -4.00
N GLU A 135 -4.73 -15.99 -4.44
CA GLU A 135 -4.78 -15.45 -5.81
C GLU A 135 -3.60 -14.50 -6.07
N ARG A 136 -3.27 -13.62 -5.13
CA ARG A 136 -2.12 -12.70 -5.27
C ARG A 136 -0.78 -13.43 -5.28
N ILE A 137 -0.62 -14.47 -4.45
CA ILE A 137 0.58 -15.32 -4.45
C ILE A 137 0.79 -15.96 -5.83
N ARG A 138 -0.28 -16.42 -6.50
CA ARG A 138 -0.19 -16.93 -7.87
C ARG A 138 0.33 -15.86 -8.83
N ILE A 139 -0.14 -14.61 -8.72
CA ILE A 139 0.34 -13.49 -9.53
C ILE A 139 1.84 -13.27 -9.26
N TYR A 140 2.26 -13.21 -8.00
CA TYR A 140 3.67 -13.01 -7.64
C TYR A 140 4.58 -14.10 -8.19
N SER A 141 4.11 -15.34 -8.14
CA SER A 141 4.86 -16.49 -8.68
C SER A 141 4.94 -16.46 -10.21
N ASN A 142 3.84 -16.12 -10.90
CA ASN A 142 3.81 -16.02 -12.36
C ASN A 142 4.72 -14.88 -12.87
N GLU A 143 4.74 -13.76 -12.15
CA GLU A 143 5.59 -12.59 -12.46
C GLU A 143 7.05 -12.79 -11.96
N LYS A 144 7.37 -13.96 -11.40
CA LYS A 144 8.69 -14.31 -10.85
C LYS A 144 9.21 -13.31 -9.80
N PHE A 145 8.31 -12.73 -9.01
CA PHE A 145 8.70 -11.91 -7.88
C PHE A 145 9.29 -12.78 -6.77
N ASN A 146 10.35 -12.31 -6.14
CA ASN A 146 10.89 -12.95 -4.94
C ASN A 146 10.01 -12.57 -3.73
N TRP A 147 9.28 -13.53 -3.17
CA TRP A 147 8.36 -13.31 -2.05
C TRP A 147 8.55 -14.33 -0.93
N LYS A 148 8.15 -13.94 0.27
CA LYS A 148 8.07 -14.81 1.44
C LYS A 148 6.81 -14.50 2.24
N SER A 149 6.21 -15.52 2.85
CA SER A 149 5.10 -15.36 3.78
C SER A 149 5.62 -15.34 5.22
N ILE A 150 5.08 -14.42 6.04
CA ILE A 150 5.40 -14.29 7.45
C ILE A 150 4.08 -14.28 8.21
N LYS A 151 3.87 -15.24 9.11
CA LYS A 151 2.73 -15.24 10.01
C LYS A 151 3.07 -14.45 11.27
N ILE A 152 2.26 -13.43 11.56
CA ILE A 152 2.37 -12.62 12.77
C ILE A 152 1.19 -12.96 13.66
N ASN A 153 1.46 -13.48 14.85
CA ASN A 153 0.40 -13.68 15.85
C ASN A 153 0.18 -12.36 16.58
N THR A 154 -0.93 -11.70 16.28
CA THR A 154 -1.37 -10.55 17.06
C THR A 154 -2.12 -11.07 18.29
N ASN A 155 -1.47 -11.05 19.46
CA ASN A 155 -2.20 -11.20 20.70
C ASN A 155 -3.13 -9.99 20.81
N MET A 156 -4.39 -10.15 20.44
CA MET A 156 -5.42 -9.17 20.80
C MET A 156 -5.43 -9.14 22.34
N ARG A 157 -4.87 -8.09 22.92
CA ARG A 157 -5.08 -7.81 24.34
C ARG A 157 -6.59 -7.66 24.52
N LYS A 158 -7.16 -8.59 25.31
CA LYS A 158 -8.55 -8.49 25.79
C LYS A 158 -8.74 -7.18 26.54
#